data_f16e9f2cf7a8867332fd689c1d9a82d1
#
_entry.id   f16e9f2cf7a8867332fd689c1d9a82d1
#
_cell.length_a   1.000
_cell.length_b   1.000
_cell.length_c   1.000
_cell.angle_alpha   90.00
_cell.angle_beta   90.00
_cell.angle_gamma   90.00
#
_symmetry.space_group_name_H-M   'P 1'
#
loop_
_entity.id
_entity.type
_entity.pdbx_description
1 polymer ?
#
loop_
_entity_poly.entity_id
_entity_poly.type
_entity_poly.pdbx_seq_one_letter_code
_entity_poly.pdbx_strand_id
1 'polypeptide(L)'
;MNRRRFLVALLYALLLFVPVFLIAARRKTGRRRTFLRPPGALEEARFKKQCIGCFKCATACPNQCIEMAGFEYGFENVFTPVIVPRRKGCTLCMRCTEVCPTGALQQVPRDLESVSRRVKMGTAHVDKDLCFSYFGRTCGVCYRACPLPGKAMRVGLYERPIVDADQCVGCGLCEQACIHMPQAIRVRPA
;
A
#
# COMPACT_ATOMS: atom_id res chain seq x y z
N MET A 1 21.75 47.71 28.06
CA MET A 1 21.40 47.03 26.79
C MET A 1 20.35 47.87 26.08
N ASN A 2 20.72 48.46 24.93
CA ASN A 2 19.86 49.47 24.29
C ASN A 2 18.60 48.84 23.71
N ARG A 3 17.40 49.34 24.07
CA ARG A 3 16.12 48.88 23.55
C ARG A 3 16.08 48.72 22.03
N ARG A 4 16.76 49.60 21.29
CA ARG A 4 16.88 49.52 19.81
C ARG A 4 17.60 48.24 19.33
N ARG A 5 18.70 47.87 19.99
CA ARG A 5 19.44 46.64 19.64
C ARG A 5 18.67 45.38 19.94
N PHE A 6 17.87 45.37 21.00
CA PHE A 6 17.01 44.25 21.36
C PHE A 6 15.88 44.03 20.33
N LEU A 7 15.22 45.13 19.92
CA LEU A 7 14.17 45.07 18.89
C LEU A 7 14.71 44.62 17.54
N VAL A 8 15.87 45.09 17.13
CA VAL A 8 16.52 44.66 15.86
C VAL A 8 16.90 43.19 15.91
N ALA A 9 17.46 42.68 17.01
CA ALA A 9 17.76 41.27 17.18
C ALA A 9 16.51 40.37 17.17
N LEU A 10 15.41 40.83 17.78
CA LEU A 10 14.12 40.15 17.76
C LEU A 10 13.54 40.06 16.33
N LEU A 11 13.66 41.14 15.56
CA LEU A 11 13.20 41.20 14.18
C LEU A 11 14.01 40.23 13.27
N TYR A 12 15.34 40.17 13.45
CA TYR A 12 16.19 39.21 12.73
C TYR A 12 15.89 37.76 13.12
N ALA A 13 15.66 37.49 14.39
CA ALA A 13 15.24 36.16 14.86
C ALA A 13 13.90 35.75 14.21
N LEU A 14 12.92 36.64 14.18
CA LEU A 14 11.62 36.38 13.54
C LEU A 14 11.77 36.14 12.03
N LEU A 15 12.57 36.97 11.33
CA LEU A 15 12.83 36.83 9.90
C LEU A 15 13.54 35.51 9.54
N LEU A 16 14.38 34.97 10.41
CA LEU A 16 15.07 33.71 10.20
C LEU A 16 14.25 32.49 10.61
N PHE A 17 13.50 32.59 11.73
CA PHE A 17 12.71 31.46 12.25
C PHE A 17 11.39 31.24 11.52
N VAL A 18 10.71 32.29 11.06
CA VAL A 18 9.43 32.18 10.35
C VAL A 18 9.56 31.38 9.04
N PRO A 19 10.51 31.67 8.13
CA PRO A 19 10.66 30.88 6.89
C PRO A 19 11.09 29.45 7.18
N VAL A 20 11.96 29.20 8.16
CA VAL A 20 12.36 27.83 8.55
C VAL A 20 11.15 27.06 9.10
N PHE A 21 10.31 27.67 9.94
CA PHE A 21 9.09 27.06 10.45
C PHE A 21 8.06 26.81 9.35
N LEU A 22 7.88 27.75 8.40
CA LEU A 22 7.00 27.57 7.25
C LEU A 22 7.47 26.50 6.29
N ILE A 23 8.79 26.38 6.06
CA ILE A 23 9.38 25.29 5.25
C ILE A 23 9.20 23.94 5.97
N ALA A 24 9.41 23.89 7.28
CA ALA A 24 9.18 22.69 8.08
C ALA A 24 7.70 22.29 8.14
N ALA A 25 6.78 23.25 8.24
CA ALA A 25 5.35 23.02 8.19
C ALA A 25 4.89 22.53 6.80
N ARG A 26 5.43 23.09 5.71
CA ARG A 26 5.16 22.63 4.34
C ARG A 26 5.69 21.21 4.08
N ARG A 27 6.78 20.79 4.71
CA ARG A 27 7.28 19.41 4.64
C ARG A 27 6.35 18.40 5.32
N LYS A 28 5.54 18.81 6.30
CA LYS A 28 4.53 17.95 6.94
C LYS A 28 3.30 17.64 6.06
N THR A 29 3.08 18.39 4.98
CA THR A 29 2.07 18.06 3.96
C THR A 29 2.61 17.07 2.91
N GLY A 30 3.73 16.42 3.18
CA GLY A 30 4.26 15.30 2.41
C GLY A 30 3.19 14.22 2.32
N ARG A 31 2.77 13.96 1.09
CA ARG A 31 1.91 12.88 0.61
C ARG A 31 1.92 11.73 1.62
N ARG A 32 0.83 11.56 2.38
CA ARG A 32 0.64 10.41 3.28
C ARG A 32 0.94 9.17 2.44
N ARG A 33 2.04 8.49 2.75
CA ARG A 33 2.33 7.21 2.13
C ARG A 33 1.26 6.27 2.62
N THR A 34 0.28 6.01 1.79
CA THR A 34 -0.72 4.98 2.04
C THR A 34 -0.04 3.64 1.80
N PHE A 35 -0.13 2.73 2.77
CA PHE A 35 0.52 1.43 2.71
C PHE A 35 -0.51 0.37 2.37
N LEU A 36 -0.08 -0.66 1.66
CA LEU A 36 -0.94 -1.80 1.42
C LEU A 36 -1.03 -2.61 2.72
N ARG A 37 -2.21 -2.59 3.32
CA ARG A 37 -2.51 -3.35 4.55
C ARG A 37 -2.92 -4.78 4.21
N PRO A 38 -2.72 -5.76 5.13
CA PRO A 38 -3.25 -7.11 4.96
C PRO A 38 -4.77 -7.12 4.77
N PRO A 39 -5.33 -8.21 4.17
CA PRO A 39 -6.78 -8.33 3.99
C PRO A 39 -7.53 -8.20 5.31
N GLY A 40 -8.74 -7.65 5.25
CA GLY A 40 -9.57 -7.42 6.42
C GLY A 40 -9.14 -6.25 7.30
N ALA A 41 -8.10 -5.49 6.93
CA ALA A 41 -7.70 -4.32 7.70
C ALA A 41 -8.84 -3.30 7.78
N LEU A 42 -9.05 -2.77 8.97
CA LEU A 42 -9.94 -1.63 9.20
C LEU A 42 -9.45 -0.40 8.44
N GLU A 43 -10.30 0.62 8.34
CA GLU A 43 -9.90 1.94 7.88
C GLU A 43 -8.66 2.41 8.68
N GLU A 44 -7.72 3.09 8.01
CA GLU A 44 -6.37 3.34 8.52
C GLU A 44 -6.33 3.97 9.91
N ALA A 45 -7.23 4.94 10.18
CA ALA A 45 -7.27 5.61 11.49
C ALA A 45 -7.71 4.66 12.62
N ARG A 46 -8.67 3.77 12.34
CA ARG A 46 -9.15 2.75 13.29
C ARG A 46 -8.15 1.62 13.42
N PHE A 47 -7.55 1.21 12.29
CA PHE A 47 -6.52 0.18 12.26
C PHE A 47 -5.34 0.54 13.19
N LYS A 48 -4.80 1.76 13.07
CA LYS A 48 -3.71 2.24 13.91
C LYS A 48 -4.04 2.26 15.40
N LYS A 49 -5.30 2.53 15.76
CA LYS A 49 -5.74 2.53 17.17
C LYS A 49 -5.86 1.12 17.77
N GLN A 50 -6.15 0.13 16.91
CA GLN A 50 -6.41 -1.24 17.37
C GLN A 50 -5.21 -2.17 17.18
N CYS A 51 -4.32 -1.90 16.23
CA CYS A 51 -3.16 -2.72 15.97
C CYS A 51 -2.11 -2.54 17.08
N ILE A 52 -1.81 -3.62 17.81
CA ILE A 52 -0.82 -3.63 18.90
C ILE A 52 0.56 -4.12 18.45
N GLY A 53 0.79 -4.31 17.16
CA GLY A 53 2.10 -4.77 16.65
C GLY A 53 2.52 -6.16 17.12
N CYS A 54 1.60 -7.08 17.37
CA CYS A 54 1.89 -8.39 17.98
C CYS A 54 2.51 -9.42 17.03
N PHE A 55 2.73 -9.12 15.77
CA PHE A 55 3.36 -9.97 14.74
C PHE A 55 2.59 -11.24 14.35
N LYS A 56 1.50 -11.62 15.03
CA LYS A 56 0.76 -12.86 14.75
C LYS A 56 0.32 -12.99 13.30
N CYS A 57 -0.12 -11.90 12.67
CA CYS A 57 -0.54 -11.89 11.25
C CYS A 57 0.63 -12.19 10.30
N ALA A 58 1.83 -11.70 10.60
CA ALA A 58 3.03 -11.98 9.80
C ALA A 58 3.46 -13.44 9.96
N THR A 59 3.49 -13.96 11.20
CA THR A 59 3.86 -15.35 11.50
C THR A 59 2.87 -16.36 10.89
N ALA A 60 1.58 -16.04 10.91
CA ALA A 60 0.54 -16.92 10.36
C ALA A 60 0.48 -16.91 8.82
N CYS A 61 1.18 -15.99 8.15
CA CYS A 61 1.15 -15.88 6.70
C CYS A 61 1.98 -16.97 6.02
N PRO A 62 1.40 -17.93 5.31
CA PRO A 62 2.15 -19.01 4.66
C PRO A 62 3.03 -18.51 3.52
N ASN A 63 2.61 -17.43 2.86
CA ASN A 63 3.40 -16.78 1.80
C ASN A 63 4.42 -15.77 2.34
N GLN A 64 4.43 -15.49 3.65
CA GLN A 64 5.35 -14.51 4.26
C GLN A 64 5.34 -13.15 3.52
N CYS A 65 4.16 -12.71 3.06
CA CYS A 65 4.01 -11.44 2.35
C CYS A 65 3.75 -10.25 3.27
N ILE A 66 3.55 -10.50 4.57
CA ILE A 66 3.30 -9.46 5.56
C ILE A 66 4.62 -9.11 6.23
N GLU A 67 5.08 -7.90 6.02
CA GLU A 67 6.24 -7.31 6.69
C GLU A 67 5.76 -6.37 7.79
N MET A 68 6.59 -6.16 8.81
CA MET A 68 6.29 -5.16 9.83
C MET A 68 6.99 -3.86 9.45
N ALA A 69 6.24 -2.78 9.44
CA ALA A 69 6.75 -1.46 9.06
C ALA A 69 7.86 -1.01 10.03
N GLY A 70 9.00 -0.61 9.48
CA GLY A 70 10.07 0.04 10.20
C GLY A 70 9.90 1.57 10.23
N PHE A 71 10.94 2.27 10.65
CA PHE A 71 10.95 3.74 10.76
C PHE A 71 10.86 4.46 9.42
N GLU A 72 11.23 3.80 8.33
CA GLU A 72 11.11 4.31 6.96
C GLU A 72 9.66 4.58 6.54
N TYR A 73 8.70 3.94 7.23
CA TYR A 73 7.26 4.14 7.03
C TYR A 73 6.67 5.24 7.93
N GLY A 74 7.51 5.90 8.76
CA GLY A 74 7.11 6.91 9.75
C GLY A 74 6.80 6.32 11.12
N PHE A 75 7.13 7.07 12.17
CA PHE A 75 7.02 6.61 13.56
C PHE A 75 5.64 6.06 13.94
N GLU A 76 4.58 6.65 13.40
CA GLU A 76 3.20 6.26 13.68
C GLU A 76 2.79 4.91 13.07
N ASN A 77 3.63 4.35 12.18
CA ASN A 77 3.38 3.09 11.50
C ASN A 77 4.30 1.96 11.95
N VAL A 78 5.31 2.27 12.77
CA VAL A 78 6.28 1.29 13.24
C VAL A 78 5.58 0.10 13.88
N PHE A 79 6.07 -1.11 13.56
CA PHE A 79 5.49 -2.39 13.97
C PHE A 79 4.06 -2.66 13.50
N THR A 80 3.54 -1.90 12.55
CA THR A 80 2.27 -2.24 11.92
C THR A 80 2.50 -3.10 10.67
N PRO A 81 1.61 -4.07 10.35
CA PRO A 81 1.78 -4.95 9.19
C PRO A 81 1.54 -4.21 7.88
N VAL A 82 2.42 -4.43 6.92
CA VAL A 82 2.36 -3.91 5.57
C VAL A 82 2.64 -5.03 4.57
N ILE A 83 2.15 -4.88 3.34
CA ILE A 83 2.49 -5.75 2.23
C ILE A 83 3.27 -4.92 1.21
N VAL A 84 4.39 -5.46 0.74
CA VAL A 84 5.17 -4.89 -0.35
C VAL A 84 5.00 -5.80 -1.57
N PRO A 85 4.02 -5.51 -2.46
CA PRO A 85 3.60 -6.41 -3.54
C PRO A 85 4.75 -6.88 -4.42
N ARG A 86 5.71 -5.99 -4.68
CA ARG A 86 6.88 -6.30 -5.51
C ARG A 86 7.74 -7.41 -4.92
N ARG A 87 7.85 -7.50 -3.61
CA ARG A 87 8.59 -8.58 -2.94
C ARG A 87 7.75 -9.84 -2.90
N LYS A 88 6.57 -9.76 -2.28
CA LYS A 88 5.64 -10.90 -2.17
C LYS A 88 4.19 -10.41 -2.14
N GLY A 89 3.38 -10.87 -3.08
CA GLY A 89 1.94 -10.61 -3.13
C GLY A 89 1.15 -11.50 -2.15
N CYS A 90 -0.07 -11.12 -1.86
CA CYS A 90 -0.97 -11.86 -0.98
C CYS A 90 -1.71 -12.98 -1.73
N THR A 91 -1.63 -14.21 -1.24
CA THR A 91 -2.34 -15.38 -1.81
C THR A 91 -3.80 -15.49 -1.41
N LEU A 92 -4.33 -14.50 -0.70
CA LEU A 92 -5.74 -14.45 -0.24
C LEU A 92 -6.16 -15.64 0.64
N CYS A 93 -5.25 -16.18 1.44
CA CYS A 93 -5.53 -17.32 2.33
C CYS A 93 -6.28 -16.94 3.61
N MET A 94 -6.49 -15.69 3.90
CA MET A 94 -7.20 -15.09 5.05
C MET A 94 -6.71 -15.49 6.45
N ARG A 95 -5.64 -16.30 6.60
CA ARG A 95 -5.14 -16.73 7.91
C ARG A 95 -4.78 -15.58 8.86
N CYS A 96 -4.26 -14.48 8.32
CA CYS A 96 -3.93 -13.29 9.12
C CYS A 96 -5.15 -12.67 9.81
N THR A 97 -6.34 -12.79 9.20
CA THR A 97 -7.58 -12.25 9.76
C THR A 97 -8.12 -13.11 10.91
N GLU A 98 -7.81 -14.41 10.92
CA GLU A 98 -8.26 -15.37 11.95
C GLU A 98 -7.45 -15.23 13.25
N VAL A 99 -6.18 -14.84 13.15
CA VAL A 99 -5.27 -14.78 14.30
C VAL A 99 -5.14 -13.41 14.94
N CYS A 100 -5.81 -12.38 14.41
CA CYS A 100 -5.73 -11.03 14.94
C CYS A 100 -6.49 -10.89 16.26
N PRO A 101 -5.80 -10.71 17.41
CA PRO A 101 -6.47 -10.72 18.72
C PRO A 101 -7.29 -9.46 18.99
N THR A 102 -6.97 -8.35 18.32
CA THR A 102 -7.59 -7.04 18.55
C THR A 102 -8.70 -6.73 17.54
N GLY A 103 -8.88 -7.58 16.51
CA GLY A 103 -9.81 -7.29 15.42
C GLY A 103 -9.39 -6.14 14.50
N ALA A 104 -8.13 -5.67 14.58
CA ALA A 104 -7.59 -4.70 13.62
C ALA A 104 -7.62 -5.25 12.19
N LEU A 105 -7.49 -6.58 12.04
CA LEU A 105 -7.83 -7.33 10.85
C LEU A 105 -9.13 -8.07 11.11
N GLN A 106 -10.20 -7.68 10.45
CA GLN A 106 -11.52 -8.31 10.56
C GLN A 106 -11.49 -9.67 9.88
N GLN A 107 -12.18 -10.65 10.47
CA GLN A 107 -12.31 -11.97 9.88
C GLN A 107 -13.06 -11.91 8.55
N VAL A 108 -12.48 -12.55 7.54
CA VAL A 108 -13.05 -12.70 6.21
C VAL A 108 -13.09 -14.19 5.88
N PRO A 109 -14.26 -14.75 5.53
CA PRO A 109 -14.36 -16.12 5.04
C PRO A 109 -13.44 -16.36 3.84
N ARG A 110 -12.95 -17.60 3.68
CA ARG A 110 -11.96 -17.95 2.65
C ARG A 110 -12.58 -18.17 1.27
N ASP A 111 -13.88 -18.12 1.15
CA ASP A 111 -14.55 -18.25 -0.14
C ASP A 111 -14.30 -17.04 -1.03
N LEU A 112 -14.21 -17.29 -2.33
CA LEU A 112 -13.88 -16.25 -3.32
C LEU A 112 -14.91 -15.11 -3.36
N GLU A 113 -16.15 -15.38 -3.03
CA GLU A 113 -17.21 -14.37 -3.04
C GLU A 113 -17.03 -13.39 -1.87
N SER A 114 -16.84 -13.90 -0.66
CA SER A 114 -16.55 -13.08 0.53
C SER A 114 -15.26 -12.28 0.37
N VAL A 115 -14.21 -12.90 -0.18
CA VAL A 115 -12.94 -12.23 -0.46
C VAL A 115 -13.13 -11.08 -1.45
N SER A 116 -13.82 -11.32 -2.57
CA SER A 116 -14.07 -10.31 -3.60
C SER A 116 -14.88 -9.12 -3.07
N ARG A 117 -15.83 -9.35 -2.17
CA ARG A 117 -16.70 -8.31 -1.61
C ARG A 117 -16.08 -7.55 -0.45
N ARG A 118 -15.33 -8.23 0.44
CA ARG A 118 -14.86 -7.66 1.71
C ARG A 118 -13.40 -7.24 1.71
N VAL A 119 -12.60 -7.74 0.77
CA VAL A 119 -11.17 -7.42 0.70
C VAL A 119 -10.93 -6.32 -0.31
N LYS A 120 -10.43 -5.18 0.17
CA LYS A 120 -10.07 -4.03 -0.66
C LYS A 120 -8.75 -3.46 -0.13
N MET A 121 -7.65 -4.18 -0.39
CA MET A 121 -6.32 -3.73 0.01
C MET A 121 -5.83 -2.59 -0.88
N GLY A 122 -6.19 -2.61 -2.15
CA GLY A 122 -5.80 -1.62 -3.14
C GLY A 122 -6.31 -1.98 -4.53
N THR A 123 -5.81 -1.27 -5.54
CA THR A 123 -6.15 -1.51 -6.95
C THR A 123 -4.90 -1.55 -7.80
N ALA A 124 -4.80 -2.51 -8.70
CA ALA A 124 -3.71 -2.60 -9.66
C ALA A 124 -3.88 -1.57 -10.77
N HIS A 125 -2.81 -0.88 -11.12
CA HIS A 125 -2.76 0.10 -12.21
C HIS A 125 -1.68 -0.33 -13.20
N VAL A 126 -2.03 -0.33 -14.47
CA VAL A 126 -1.12 -0.65 -15.58
C VAL A 126 -0.53 0.64 -16.13
N ASP A 127 0.79 0.70 -16.17
CA ASP A 127 1.52 1.70 -16.92
C ASP A 127 1.64 1.20 -18.38
N LYS A 128 0.89 1.84 -19.25
CA LYS A 128 0.80 1.45 -20.67
C LYS A 128 2.09 1.73 -21.42
N ASP A 129 2.86 2.72 -20.95
CA ASP A 129 4.12 3.14 -21.57
C ASP A 129 5.29 2.21 -21.21
N LEU A 130 5.09 1.31 -20.24
CA LEU A 130 6.07 0.30 -19.83
C LEU A 130 5.65 -1.12 -20.21
N CYS A 131 4.37 -1.39 -20.40
CA CYS A 131 3.86 -2.74 -20.57
C CYS A 131 4.11 -3.29 -21.97
N PHE A 132 4.85 -4.40 -22.07
CA PHE A 132 5.17 -5.05 -23.34
C PHE A 132 3.95 -5.35 -24.22
N SER A 133 2.83 -5.74 -23.60
CA SER A 133 1.60 -6.03 -24.36
C SER A 133 1.02 -4.80 -25.08
N TYR A 134 1.27 -3.60 -24.57
CA TYR A 134 0.86 -2.37 -25.25
C TYR A 134 1.77 -1.98 -26.41
N PHE A 135 2.96 -2.57 -26.50
CA PHE A 135 3.89 -2.47 -27.64
C PHE A 135 3.78 -3.65 -28.62
N GLY A 136 2.66 -4.37 -28.62
CA GLY A 136 2.41 -5.47 -29.54
C GLY A 136 3.14 -6.77 -29.22
N ARG A 137 3.73 -6.91 -28.04
CA ARG A 137 4.41 -8.13 -27.59
C ARG A 137 3.52 -8.91 -26.64
N THR A 138 3.10 -10.11 -27.00
CA THR A 138 2.31 -10.98 -26.11
C THR A 138 3.07 -11.29 -24.83
N CYS A 139 2.45 -10.99 -23.66
CA CYS A 139 3.07 -11.23 -22.34
C CYS A 139 2.11 -11.91 -21.35
N GLY A 140 1.00 -11.29 -20.95
CA GLY A 140 -0.07 -11.83 -20.12
C GLY A 140 0.32 -12.38 -18.75
N VAL A 141 1.56 -12.21 -18.26
CA VAL A 141 2.06 -12.78 -17.00
C VAL A 141 1.23 -12.32 -15.80
N CYS A 142 0.87 -11.04 -15.75
CA CYS A 142 0.06 -10.47 -14.68
C CYS A 142 -1.36 -11.04 -14.63
N TYR A 143 -1.95 -11.35 -15.78
CA TYR A 143 -3.26 -12.00 -15.88
C TYR A 143 -3.20 -13.44 -15.35
N ARG A 144 -2.19 -14.21 -15.76
CA ARG A 144 -1.99 -15.58 -15.27
C ARG A 144 -1.71 -15.66 -13.77
N ALA A 145 -1.11 -14.62 -13.20
CA ALA A 145 -0.86 -14.52 -11.77
C ALA A 145 -2.08 -14.03 -10.96
N CYS A 146 -3.12 -13.52 -11.62
CA CYS A 146 -4.29 -12.97 -10.93
C CYS A 146 -5.16 -14.10 -10.34
N PRO A 147 -5.50 -14.06 -9.05
CA PRO A 147 -6.36 -15.08 -8.44
C PRO A 147 -7.84 -14.93 -8.83
N LEU A 148 -8.21 -13.82 -9.47
CA LEU A 148 -9.56 -13.51 -9.95
C LEU A 148 -9.55 -13.24 -11.47
N PRO A 149 -9.04 -14.19 -12.30
CA PRO A 149 -8.97 -13.99 -13.73
C PRO A 149 -10.38 -13.90 -14.33
N GLY A 150 -10.55 -13.06 -15.36
CA GLY A 150 -11.84 -12.81 -15.99
C GLY A 150 -12.75 -11.85 -15.20
N LYS A 151 -12.60 -11.75 -13.87
CA LYS A 151 -13.31 -10.79 -13.01
C LYS A 151 -12.47 -9.53 -12.79
N ALA A 152 -11.45 -9.62 -11.93
CA ALA A 152 -10.61 -8.48 -11.57
C ALA A 152 -9.61 -8.08 -12.66
N MET A 153 -9.25 -9.00 -13.54
CA MET A 153 -8.38 -8.74 -14.68
C MET A 153 -8.85 -9.51 -15.90
N ARG A 154 -8.91 -8.83 -17.03
CA ARG A 154 -9.19 -9.40 -18.36
C ARG A 154 -8.02 -9.11 -19.28
N VAL A 155 -7.96 -9.78 -20.41
CA VAL A 155 -6.95 -9.57 -21.44
C VAL A 155 -7.59 -9.14 -22.76
N GLY A 156 -6.99 -8.16 -23.40
CA GLY A 156 -7.30 -7.73 -24.76
C GLY A 156 -6.28 -8.26 -25.78
N LEU A 157 -6.24 -7.65 -26.94
CA LEU A 157 -5.30 -7.97 -28.00
C LEU A 157 -3.85 -7.95 -27.47
N TYR A 158 -3.00 -8.90 -27.90
CA TYR A 158 -1.64 -9.11 -27.39
C TYR A 158 -1.57 -9.35 -25.87
N GLU A 159 -2.62 -9.93 -25.29
CA GLU A 159 -2.73 -10.13 -23.84
C GLU A 159 -2.57 -8.84 -23.02
N ARG A 160 -3.06 -7.70 -23.56
CA ARG A 160 -3.07 -6.41 -22.82
C ARG A 160 -3.90 -6.56 -21.56
N PRO A 161 -3.32 -6.32 -20.37
CA PRO A 161 -4.07 -6.42 -19.13
C PRO A 161 -5.06 -5.26 -19.01
N ILE A 162 -6.32 -5.59 -18.72
CA ILE A 162 -7.40 -4.67 -18.43
C ILE A 162 -7.86 -4.98 -17.00
N VAL A 163 -7.60 -4.06 -16.09
CA VAL A 163 -7.97 -4.19 -14.67
C VAL A 163 -9.34 -3.59 -14.44
N ASP A 164 -10.21 -4.38 -13.81
CA ASP A 164 -11.47 -3.92 -13.27
C ASP A 164 -11.22 -3.43 -11.84
N ALA A 165 -11.33 -2.12 -11.61
CA ALA A 165 -11.02 -1.50 -10.34
C ALA A 165 -11.97 -1.96 -9.23
N ASP A 166 -13.23 -2.25 -9.55
CA ASP A 166 -14.25 -2.64 -8.57
C ASP A 166 -14.07 -4.08 -8.11
N GLN A 167 -13.60 -4.94 -9.00
CA GLN A 167 -13.35 -6.36 -8.72
C GLN A 167 -11.93 -6.64 -8.22
N CYS A 168 -11.00 -5.69 -8.39
CA CYS A 168 -9.62 -5.85 -7.95
C CYS A 168 -9.51 -5.73 -6.43
N VAL A 169 -9.02 -6.76 -5.76
CA VAL A 169 -8.80 -6.79 -4.31
C VAL A 169 -7.42 -6.26 -3.88
N GLY A 170 -6.53 -5.98 -4.84
CA GLY A 170 -5.21 -5.42 -4.58
C GLY A 170 -4.21 -6.41 -3.97
N CYS A 171 -4.32 -7.70 -4.25
CA CYS A 171 -3.44 -8.73 -3.67
C CYS A 171 -1.96 -8.61 -4.05
N GLY A 172 -1.64 -7.94 -5.15
CA GLY A 172 -0.26 -7.65 -5.57
C GLY A 172 0.45 -8.77 -6.32
N LEU A 173 -0.17 -9.92 -6.56
CA LEU A 173 0.46 -11.02 -7.31
C LEU A 173 0.81 -10.62 -8.75
N CYS A 174 -0.01 -9.77 -9.38
CA CYS A 174 0.27 -9.24 -10.71
C CYS A 174 1.51 -8.33 -10.75
N GLU A 175 1.74 -7.54 -9.70
CA GLU A 175 2.93 -6.69 -9.55
C GLU A 175 4.17 -7.54 -9.29
N GLN A 176 4.06 -8.54 -8.40
CA GLN A 176 5.14 -9.49 -8.12
C GLN A 176 5.57 -10.24 -9.37
N ALA A 177 4.62 -10.72 -10.16
CA ALA A 177 4.87 -11.51 -11.36
C ALA A 177 5.37 -10.68 -12.56
N CYS A 178 5.25 -9.36 -12.53
CA CYS A 178 5.64 -8.50 -13.64
C CYS A 178 7.12 -8.63 -13.95
N ILE A 179 7.44 -9.03 -15.19
CA ILE A 179 8.81 -9.22 -15.67
C ILE A 179 9.50 -7.92 -16.10
N HIS A 180 8.73 -6.84 -16.30
CA HIS A 180 9.30 -5.54 -16.66
C HIS A 180 9.98 -4.86 -15.47
N MET A 181 11.09 -4.17 -15.71
CA MET A 181 11.83 -3.39 -14.70
C MET A 181 12.01 -1.95 -15.19
N PRO A 182 11.45 -0.95 -14.49
CA PRO A 182 10.52 -1.03 -13.36
C PRO A 182 9.18 -1.65 -13.77
N GLN A 183 8.40 -2.19 -12.79
CA GLN A 183 7.15 -2.90 -13.08
C GLN A 183 6.15 -2.04 -13.83
N ALA A 184 5.59 -2.61 -14.92
CA ALA A 184 4.53 -1.98 -15.71
C ALA A 184 3.13 -2.10 -15.07
N ILE A 185 2.99 -2.90 -14.02
CA ILE A 185 1.75 -2.97 -13.23
C ILE A 185 2.10 -2.83 -11.75
N ARG A 186 1.39 -1.94 -11.04
CA ARG A 186 1.63 -1.63 -9.64
C ARG A 186 0.32 -1.53 -8.89
N VAL A 187 0.30 -2.01 -7.65
CA VAL A 187 -0.86 -1.89 -6.76
C VAL A 187 -0.74 -0.58 -5.96
N ARG A 188 -1.80 0.22 -6.05
CA ARG A 188 -1.95 1.41 -5.20
C ARG A 188 -2.90 1.06 -4.06
N PRO A 189 -2.57 1.42 -2.81
CA PRO A 189 -3.45 1.24 -1.66
C PRO A 189 -4.81 1.90 -1.85
N ALA A 190 -5.85 1.32 -1.24
CA ALA A 190 -7.21 1.85 -1.27
C ALA A 190 -7.37 3.12 -0.43
#